data_5fe9f8ee810652a2a7d3490d9bad2231
#
_entry.id   5fe9f8ee810652a2a7d3490d9bad2231
#
_cell.length_a   1.000
_cell.length_b   1.000
_cell.length_c   1.000
_cell.angle_alpha   90.00
_cell.angle_beta   90.00
_cell.angle_gamma   90.00
#
_symmetry.space_group_name_H-M   'P 1'
#
loop_
_entity.id
_entity.type
_entity.pdbx_description
1 polymer ?
#
loop_
_entity_poly.entity_id
_entity_poly.type
_entity_poly.pdbx_seq_one_letter_code
_entity_poly.pdbx_strand_id
1 'polypeptide(L)'
;MTASLKSPGWWAGIATAVVISILAGYVASWIGTSLLGFEKSPISAIMMAIVLGMLLANTVKLPGEWQPGLKFCTTMSLRIGIMLLGIRLSLLSAGQFTLVALPFVLAAIAAGLLTVGLIGRYMGLSKQLSGLIAVGTSMCGCTAIVATAPLLKANESEITYAVACITIFGLAAMFFYP
;
A
#
# COMPACT_ATOMS: atom_id res chain seq x y z
N MET A 1 17.35 15.50 -12.56
CA MET A 1 16.65 14.90 -11.42
C MET A 1 17.22 15.32 -10.06
N THR A 2 18.10 16.29 -9.98
CA THR A 2 18.91 16.66 -8.80
C THR A 2 18.64 18.06 -8.22
N ALA A 3 17.70 18.82 -8.78
CA ALA A 3 17.47 20.22 -8.38
C ALA A 3 16.43 20.42 -7.24
N SER A 4 15.75 19.37 -6.80
CA SER A 4 14.64 19.48 -5.81
C SER A 4 15.05 19.17 -4.35
N LEU A 5 16.27 18.76 -4.08
CA LEU A 5 16.73 18.32 -2.75
C LEU A 5 16.95 19.46 -1.73
N LYS A 6 16.79 20.73 -2.13
CA LYS A 6 17.13 21.91 -1.30
C LYS A 6 15.97 22.87 -1.05
N SER A 7 14.73 22.52 -1.43
CA SER A 7 13.60 23.39 -1.13
C SER A 7 13.09 23.16 0.31
N PRO A 8 12.75 24.20 1.07
CA PRO A 8 12.20 24.06 2.43
C PRO A 8 10.93 23.21 2.47
N GLY A 9 10.17 23.17 1.38
CA GLY A 9 8.99 22.32 1.22
C GLY A 9 9.29 20.81 1.20
N TRP A 10 10.48 20.41 0.73
CA TRP A 10 10.89 19.01 0.73
C TRP A 10 11.06 18.47 2.17
N TRP A 11 11.73 19.24 3.04
CA TRP A 11 11.88 18.90 4.46
C TRP A 11 10.54 18.92 5.20
N ALA A 12 9.66 19.83 4.86
CA ALA A 12 8.31 19.90 5.43
C ALA A 12 7.49 18.64 5.08
N GLY A 13 7.59 18.13 3.84
CA GLY A 13 6.95 16.88 3.43
C GLY A 13 7.46 15.65 4.19
N ILE A 14 8.77 15.58 4.47
CA ILE A 14 9.35 14.51 5.28
C ILE A 14 8.90 14.64 6.74
N ALA A 15 8.96 15.83 7.31
CA ALA A 15 8.55 16.08 8.69
C ALA A 15 7.07 15.70 8.92
N THR A 16 6.18 16.04 8.00
CA THR A 16 4.76 15.67 8.08
C THR A 16 4.56 14.15 8.04
N ALA A 17 5.27 13.44 7.16
CA ALA A 17 5.19 11.97 7.10
C ALA A 17 5.64 11.31 8.41
N VAL A 18 6.75 11.79 9.00
CA VAL A 18 7.27 11.30 10.27
C VAL A 18 6.31 11.61 11.42
N VAL A 19 5.78 12.82 11.49
CA VAL A 19 4.82 13.22 12.53
C VAL A 19 3.55 12.37 12.45
N ILE A 20 2.99 12.16 11.26
CA ILE A 20 1.81 11.32 11.08
C ILE A 20 2.09 9.87 11.52
N SER A 21 3.26 9.34 11.17
CA SER A 21 3.65 7.98 11.56
C SER A 21 3.76 7.81 13.08
N ILE A 22 4.37 8.78 13.76
CA ILE A 22 4.48 8.80 15.22
C ILE A 22 3.10 8.96 15.88
N LEU A 23 2.29 9.91 15.41
CA LEU A 23 0.94 10.12 15.92
C LEU A 23 0.06 8.89 15.73
N ALA A 24 0.14 8.24 14.58
CA ALA A 24 -0.60 7.00 14.32
C ALA A 24 -0.23 5.88 15.28
N GLY A 25 1.06 5.74 15.60
CA GLY A 25 1.53 4.78 16.60
C GLY A 25 1.01 5.09 18.00
N TYR A 26 1.06 6.34 18.42
CA TYR A 26 0.52 6.76 19.73
C TYR A 26 -1.00 6.60 19.82
N VAL A 27 -1.74 7.02 18.80
CA VAL A 27 -3.20 6.88 18.75
C VAL A 27 -3.62 5.42 18.73
N ALA A 28 -2.94 4.57 17.95
CA ALA A 28 -3.23 3.14 17.90
C ALA A 28 -2.99 2.47 19.27
N SER A 29 -1.89 2.78 19.94
CA SER A 29 -1.61 2.24 21.27
C SER A 29 -2.58 2.80 22.32
N TRP A 30 -2.90 4.08 22.27
CA TRP A 30 -3.85 4.70 23.22
C TRP A 30 -5.25 4.13 23.09
N ILE A 31 -5.75 3.96 21.87
CA ILE A 31 -7.06 3.33 21.63
C ILE A 31 -7.04 1.85 22.08
N GLY A 32 -5.97 1.13 21.79
CA GLY A 32 -5.84 -0.28 22.14
C GLY A 32 -5.82 -0.52 23.65
N THR A 33 -5.06 0.29 24.39
CA THR A 33 -4.91 0.11 25.84
C THR A 33 -6.02 0.79 26.65
N SER A 34 -6.46 1.99 26.27
CA SER A 34 -7.42 2.77 27.05
C SER A 34 -8.88 2.48 26.73
N LEU A 35 -9.23 2.16 25.47
CA LEU A 35 -10.63 1.94 25.07
C LEU A 35 -11.02 0.46 25.04
N LEU A 36 -10.12 -0.43 24.63
CA LEU A 36 -10.41 -1.84 24.41
C LEU A 36 -9.85 -2.77 25.50
N GLY A 37 -8.95 -2.27 26.38
CA GLY A 37 -8.42 -3.04 27.51
C GLY A 37 -7.59 -4.27 27.14
N PHE A 38 -7.14 -4.37 25.90
CA PHE A 38 -6.30 -5.49 25.45
C PHE A 38 -4.82 -5.18 25.65
N GLU A 39 -4.02 -6.14 26.12
CA GLU A 39 -2.55 -6.02 26.25
C GLU A 39 -1.84 -5.78 24.92
N LYS A 40 -2.44 -6.17 23.78
CA LYS A 40 -2.03 -5.80 22.42
C LYS A 40 -3.21 -5.18 21.71
N SER A 41 -3.04 -3.96 21.20
CA SER A 41 -4.07 -3.31 20.41
C SER A 41 -4.40 -4.16 19.17
N PRO A 42 -5.66 -4.56 18.96
CA PRO A 42 -6.06 -5.24 17.72
C PRO A 42 -5.99 -4.30 16.52
N ILE A 43 -5.92 -2.99 16.77
CA ILE A 43 -5.81 -1.96 15.73
C ILE A 43 -4.35 -1.78 15.37
N SER A 44 -4.00 -2.15 14.14
CA SER A 44 -2.66 -1.97 13.60
C SER A 44 -2.31 -0.48 13.49
N ALA A 45 -1.10 -0.10 13.94
CA ALA A 45 -0.57 1.26 13.74
C ALA A 45 -0.56 1.67 12.26
N ILE A 46 -0.42 0.69 11.36
CA ILE A 46 -0.47 0.92 9.91
C ILE A 46 -1.86 1.37 9.48
N MET A 47 -2.92 0.72 9.99
CA MET A 47 -4.30 1.09 9.73
C MET A 47 -4.60 2.52 10.19
N MET A 48 -4.18 2.88 11.39
CA MET A 48 -4.34 4.26 11.90
C MET A 48 -3.55 5.27 11.08
N ALA A 49 -2.35 4.93 10.61
CA ALA A 49 -1.57 5.81 9.76
C ALA A 49 -2.25 6.06 8.40
N ILE A 50 -2.87 5.05 7.81
CA ILE A 50 -3.62 5.18 6.55
C ILE A 50 -4.84 6.08 6.76
N VAL A 51 -5.63 5.83 7.80
CA VAL A 51 -6.84 6.63 8.10
C VAL A 51 -6.47 8.08 8.39
N LEU A 52 -5.47 8.33 9.24
CA LEU A 52 -5.00 9.68 9.56
C LEU A 52 -4.41 10.38 8.32
N GLY A 53 -3.65 9.67 7.51
CA GLY A 53 -3.11 10.20 6.26
C GLY A 53 -4.20 10.59 5.27
N MET A 54 -5.25 9.76 5.14
CA MET A 54 -6.39 10.03 4.27
C MET A 54 -7.23 11.22 4.78
N LEU A 55 -7.48 11.30 6.08
CA LEU A 55 -8.16 12.44 6.70
C LEU A 55 -7.38 13.73 6.47
N LEU A 56 -6.07 13.71 6.68
CA LEU A 56 -5.23 14.88 6.49
C LEU A 56 -5.19 15.32 5.01
N ALA A 57 -5.05 14.39 4.09
CA ALA A 57 -5.03 14.69 2.66
C ALA A 57 -6.37 15.26 2.16
N ASN A 58 -7.48 14.92 2.82
CA ASN A 58 -8.82 15.37 2.46
C ASN A 58 -9.22 16.69 3.13
N THR A 59 -8.68 16.96 4.34
CA THR A 59 -9.01 18.17 5.12
C THR A 59 -8.05 19.32 4.85
N VAL A 60 -6.78 19.02 4.59
CA VAL A 60 -5.75 20.04 4.37
C VAL A 60 -5.27 19.96 2.93
N LYS A 61 -5.47 21.03 2.17
CA LYS A 61 -4.85 21.17 0.84
C LYS A 61 -3.33 21.28 1.02
N LEU A 62 -2.65 20.15 0.91
CA LEU A 62 -1.19 20.10 1.00
C LEU A 62 -0.57 20.93 -0.15
N PRO A 63 0.33 21.87 0.15
CA PRO A 63 1.02 22.62 -0.88
C PRO A 63 1.77 21.68 -1.83
N GLY A 64 1.72 21.97 -3.13
CA GLY A 64 2.39 21.14 -4.15
C GLY A 64 3.90 20.97 -3.92
N GLU A 65 4.50 21.90 -3.19
CA GLU A 65 5.93 21.86 -2.81
C GLU A 65 6.28 20.72 -1.84
N TRP A 66 5.31 20.16 -1.11
CA TRP A 66 5.52 19.06 -0.16
C TRP A 66 5.45 17.69 -0.82
N GLN A 67 4.82 17.59 -1.99
CA GLN A 67 4.66 16.33 -2.73
C GLN A 67 5.99 15.62 -3.04
N PRO A 68 7.06 16.30 -3.47
CA PRO A 68 8.34 15.63 -3.71
C PRO A 68 8.94 14.98 -2.45
N GLY A 69 8.80 15.64 -1.29
CA GLY A 69 9.24 15.11 0.00
C GLY A 69 8.44 13.87 0.43
N LEU A 70 7.12 13.93 0.31
CA LEU A 70 6.24 12.80 0.60
C LEU A 70 6.52 11.60 -0.32
N LYS A 71 6.72 11.84 -1.62
CA LYS A 71 7.06 10.80 -2.59
C LYS A 71 8.43 10.18 -2.32
N PHE A 72 9.39 10.99 -1.88
CA PHE A 72 10.70 10.49 -1.44
C PHE A 72 10.56 9.59 -0.21
N CYS A 73 9.81 10.03 0.82
CA CYS A 73 9.54 9.22 2.02
C CYS A 73 8.91 7.88 1.67
N THR A 74 7.86 7.86 0.87
CA THR A 74 7.18 6.61 0.50
C THR A 74 8.12 5.65 -0.24
N THR A 75 8.93 6.16 -1.17
CA THR A 75 9.82 5.31 -1.97
C THR A 75 11.06 4.87 -1.19
N MET A 76 11.71 5.78 -0.50
CA MET A 76 12.99 5.53 0.17
C MET A 76 12.80 4.77 1.48
N SER A 77 11.80 5.14 2.30
CA SER A 77 11.46 4.40 3.52
C SER A 77 11.07 2.95 3.23
N LEU A 78 10.30 2.73 2.17
CA LEU A 78 9.90 1.39 1.76
C LEU A 78 11.12 0.55 1.34
N ARG A 79 12.04 1.12 0.57
CA ARG A 79 13.28 0.45 0.17
C ARG A 79 14.16 0.12 1.36
N ILE A 80 14.37 1.06 2.27
CA ILE A 80 15.16 0.85 3.49
C ILE A 80 14.49 -0.21 4.37
N GLY A 81 13.17 -0.16 4.54
CA GLY A 81 12.42 -1.15 5.29
C GLY A 81 12.58 -2.56 4.74
N ILE A 82 12.51 -2.74 3.41
CA ILE A 82 12.75 -4.04 2.77
C ILE A 82 14.19 -4.52 2.96
N MET A 83 15.17 -3.62 2.83
CA MET A 83 16.58 -3.96 3.07
C MET A 83 16.83 -4.43 4.52
N LEU A 84 16.27 -3.73 5.50
CA LEU A 84 16.37 -4.08 6.92
C LEU A 84 15.69 -5.42 7.24
N LEU A 85 14.52 -5.69 6.63
CA LEU A 85 13.87 -6.99 6.72
C LEU A 85 14.73 -8.10 6.13
N GLY A 86 15.40 -7.84 4.99
CA GLY A 86 16.31 -8.80 4.37
C GLY A 86 17.51 -9.16 5.26
N ILE A 87 18.06 -8.18 5.98
CA ILE A 87 19.16 -8.42 6.92
C ILE A 87 18.72 -9.28 8.13
N ARG A 88 17.48 -9.09 8.59
CA ARG A 88 16.93 -9.85 9.72
C ARG A 88 16.61 -11.30 9.37
N LEU A 89 16.31 -11.57 8.10
CA LEU A 89 16.07 -12.93 7.61
C LEU A 89 17.41 -13.64 7.46
N SER A 90 17.69 -14.62 8.34
CA SER A 90 18.85 -15.50 8.20
C SER A 90 18.77 -16.24 6.86
N LEU A 91 19.82 -16.12 6.05
CA LEU A 91 19.88 -16.70 4.70
C LEU A 91 19.59 -18.22 4.68
N LEU A 92 20.02 -18.94 5.73
CA LEU A 92 19.79 -20.38 5.83
C LEU A 92 18.35 -20.75 6.19
N SER A 93 17.73 -20.03 7.13
CA SER A 93 16.33 -20.28 7.51
C SER A 93 15.37 -19.78 6.44
N ALA A 94 15.66 -18.64 5.81
CA ALA A 94 14.86 -18.10 4.71
C ALA A 94 14.87 -18.99 3.48
N GLY A 95 15.99 -19.64 3.16
CA GLY A 95 16.10 -20.52 1.98
C GLY A 95 15.16 -21.71 2.03
N GLN A 96 15.08 -22.40 3.15
CA GLN A 96 14.19 -23.55 3.32
C GLN A 96 12.71 -23.17 3.30
N PHE A 97 12.33 -22.10 4.03
CA PHE A 97 10.96 -21.59 4.01
C PHE A 97 10.55 -21.06 2.63
N THR A 98 11.47 -20.39 1.92
CA THR A 98 11.19 -19.85 0.58
C THR A 98 10.93 -20.95 -0.43
N LEU A 99 11.72 -22.04 -0.42
CA LEU A 99 11.53 -23.17 -1.34
C LEU A 99 10.17 -23.84 -1.15
N VAL A 100 9.69 -23.95 0.08
CA VAL A 100 8.37 -24.53 0.38
C VAL A 100 7.25 -23.53 0.08
N ALA A 101 7.43 -22.25 0.44
CA ALA A 101 6.39 -21.23 0.27
C ALA A 101 6.23 -20.76 -1.20
N LEU A 102 7.31 -20.79 -1.99
CA LEU A 102 7.31 -20.29 -3.37
C LEU A 102 6.20 -20.88 -4.24
N PRO A 103 6.03 -22.21 -4.31
CA PRO A 103 4.97 -22.81 -5.14
C PRO A 103 3.56 -22.42 -4.67
N PHE A 104 3.35 -22.30 -3.35
CA PHE A 104 2.06 -21.85 -2.81
C PHE A 104 1.77 -20.39 -3.15
N VAL A 105 2.76 -19.50 -3.05
CA VAL A 105 2.63 -18.10 -3.41
C VAL A 105 2.35 -17.95 -4.90
N LEU A 106 3.08 -18.66 -5.75
CA LEU A 106 2.85 -18.63 -7.20
C LEU A 106 1.46 -19.17 -7.56
N ALA A 107 1.04 -20.26 -6.92
CA ALA A 107 -0.30 -20.81 -7.12
C ALA A 107 -1.40 -19.83 -6.67
N ALA A 108 -1.23 -19.17 -5.54
CA ALA A 108 -2.17 -18.16 -5.04
C ALA A 108 -2.28 -16.94 -5.99
N ILE A 109 -1.15 -16.43 -6.47
CA ILE A 109 -1.13 -15.33 -7.45
C ILE A 109 -1.81 -15.77 -8.75
N ALA A 110 -1.47 -16.94 -9.27
CA ALA A 110 -2.07 -17.47 -10.49
C ALA A 110 -3.58 -17.66 -10.34
N ALA A 111 -4.02 -18.25 -9.23
CA ALA A 111 -5.44 -18.40 -8.92
C ALA A 111 -6.17 -17.06 -8.83
N GLY A 112 -5.58 -16.07 -8.16
CA GLY A 112 -6.14 -14.71 -8.08
C GLY A 112 -6.26 -14.04 -9.44
N LEU A 113 -5.20 -14.08 -10.25
CA LEU A 113 -5.22 -13.51 -11.61
C LEU A 113 -6.26 -14.19 -12.51
N LEU A 114 -6.35 -15.51 -12.45
CA LEU A 114 -7.30 -16.27 -13.25
C LEU A 114 -8.74 -16.01 -12.81
N THR A 115 -9.03 -16.15 -11.53
CA THR A 115 -10.41 -15.99 -11.02
C THR A 115 -10.92 -14.57 -11.22
N VAL A 116 -10.17 -13.55 -10.84
CA VAL A 116 -10.60 -12.14 -11.00
C VAL A 116 -10.65 -11.77 -12.48
N GLY A 117 -9.67 -12.21 -13.28
CA GLY A 117 -9.67 -11.97 -14.73
C GLY A 117 -10.83 -12.63 -15.44
N LEU A 118 -11.21 -13.85 -15.08
CA LEU A 118 -12.37 -14.54 -15.65
C LEU A 118 -13.70 -13.92 -15.22
N ILE A 119 -13.85 -13.61 -13.92
CA ILE A 119 -15.06 -12.96 -13.39
C ILE A 119 -15.24 -11.59 -14.04
N GLY A 120 -14.18 -10.79 -14.14
CA GLY A 120 -14.22 -9.49 -14.78
C GLY A 120 -14.68 -9.55 -16.25
N ARG A 121 -14.19 -10.54 -16.98
CA ARG A 121 -14.63 -10.80 -18.36
C ARG A 121 -16.10 -11.24 -18.42
N TYR A 122 -16.52 -12.11 -17.51
CA TYR A 122 -17.91 -12.56 -17.42
C TYR A 122 -18.87 -11.41 -17.12
N MET A 123 -18.43 -10.44 -16.31
CA MET A 123 -19.18 -9.20 -16.00
C MET A 123 -19.15 -8.17 -17.13
N GLY A 124 -18.50 -8.44 -18.26
CA GLY A 124 -18.44 -7.53 -19.39
C GLY A 124 -17.48 -6.36 -19.25
N LEU A 125 -16.52 -6.43 -18.29
CA LEU A 125 -15.49 -5.41 -18.15
C LEU A 125 -14.51 -5.44 -19.32
N SER A 126 -13.90 -4.29 -19.64
CA SER A 126 -12.82 -4.24 -20.62
C SER A 126 -11.66 -5.15 -20.20
N LYS A 127 -10.93 -5.69 -21.18
CA LYS A 127 -9.77 -6.56 -20.89
C LYS A 127 -8.72 -5.84 -20.05
N GLN A 128 -8.56 -4.54 -20.29
CA GLN A 128 -7.63 -3.68 -19.59
C GLN A 128 -8.04 -3.51 -18.13
N LEU A 129 -9.28 -3.12 -17.87
CA LEU A 129 -9.78 -2.92 -16.52
C LEU A 129 -9.80 -4.23 -15.72
N SER A 130 -10.28 -5.31 -16.31
CA SER A 130 -10.27 -6.64 -15.69
C SER A 130 -8.85 -7.09 -15.33
N GLY A 131 -7.88 -6.86 -16.22
CA GLY A 131 -6.47 -7.15 -15.96
C GLY A 131 -5.88 -6.30 -14.84
N LEU A 132 -6.19 -5.00 -14.79
CA LEU A 132 -5.73 -4.10 -13.73
C LEU A 132 -6.27 -4.50 -12.36
N ILE A 133 -7.58 -4.82 -12.28
CA ILE A 133 -8.19 -5.28 -11.03
C ILE A 133 -7.60 -6.63 -10.60
N ALA A 134 -7.40 -7.56 -11.54
CA ALA A 134 -6.81 -8.87 -11.24
C ALA A 134 -5.39 -8.74 -10.68
N VAL A 135 -4.54 -7.90 -11.29
CA VAL A 135 -3.19 -7.64 -10.80
C VAL A 135 -3.22 -6.92 -9.45
N GLY A 136 -4.10 -5.92 -9.29
CA GLY A 136 -4.24 -5.18 -8.04
C GLY A 136 -4.66 -6.07 -6.88
N THR A 137 -5.62 -6.98 -7.07
CA THR A 137 -6.08 -7.90 -6.02
C THR A 137 -5.09 -9.00 -5.69
N SER A 138 -4.31 -9.46 -6.67
CA SER A 138 -3.39 -10.59 -6.51
C SER A 138 -2.00 -10.20 -6.00
N MET A 139 -1.66 -8.92 -6.06
CA MET A 139 -0.34 -8.39 -5.67
C MET A 139 -0.46 -7.34 -4.57
N CYS A 140 0.22 -6.20 -4.73
CA CYS A 140 0.31 -5.14 -3.73
C CYS A 140 -0.73 -4.00 -3.90
N GLY A 141 -1.76 -4.19 -4.71
CA GLY A 141 -2.81 -3.19 -4.91
C GLY A 141 -2.43 -2.08 -5.89
N CYS A 142 -2.55 -0.82 -5.45
CA CYS A 142 -2.40 0.37 -6.30
C CYS A 142 -1.05 0.44 -7.03
N THR A 143 0.04 0.04 -6.39
CA THR A 143 1.38 0.08 -7.00
C THR A 143 1.49 -0.87 -8.20
N ALA A 144 0.91 -2.07 -8.07
CA ALA A 144 0.87 -3.05 -9.13
C ALA A 144 0.01 -2.58 -10.32
N ILE A 145 -1.13 -1.92 -10.04
CA ILE A 145 -1.99 -1.31 -11.07
C ILE A 145 -1.22 -0.27 -11.87
N VAL A 146 -0.59 0.70 -11.19
CA VAL A 146 0.17 1.78 -11.84
C VAL A 146 1.34 1.25 -12.66
N ALA A 147 2.03 0.22 -12.15
CA ALA A 147 3.15 -0.40 -12.87
C ALA A 147 2.70 -1.19 -14.11
N THR A 148 1.50 -1.80 -14.07
CA THR A 148 1.00 -2.66 -15.14
C THR A 148 0.17 -1.87 -16.19
N ALA A 149 -0.36 -0.72 -15.81
CA ALA A 149 -1.20 0.11 -16.68
C ALA A 149 -0.58 0.41 -18.07
N PRO A 150 0.72 0.79 -18.18
CA PRO A 150 1.34 1.02 -19.48
C PRO A 150 1.43 -0.25 -20.33
N LEU A 151 1.63 -1.41 -19.70
CA LEU A 151 1.71 -2.71 -20.39
C LEU A 151 0.39 -3.12 -21.00
N LEU A 152 -0.71 -2.83 -20.30
CA LEU A 152 -2.07 -3.12 -20.76
C LEU A 152 -2.64 -2.02 -21.66
N LYS A 153 -1.90 -0.91 -21.87
CA LYS A 153 -2.36 0.28 -22.60
C LYS A 153 -3.72 0.77 -22.07
N ALA A 154 -3.88 0.75 -20.75
CA ALA A 154 -5.11 1.15 -20.08
C ALA A 154 -5.28 2.67 -20.10
N ASN A 155 -6.53 3.13 -20.23
CA ASN A 155 -6.88 4.54 -20.18
C ASN A 155 -6.81 5.08 -18.74
N GLU A 156 -6.62 6.39 -18.57
CA GLU A 156 -6.55 7.02 -17.24
C GLU A 156 -7.80 6.77 -16.39
N SER A 157 -8.97 6.73 -17.02
CA SER A 157 -10.24 6.41 -16.36
C SER A 157 -10.27 4.98 -15.81
N GLU A 158 -9.76 4.01 -16.55
CA GLU A 158 -9.67 2.60 -16.12
C GLU A 158 -8.68 2.43 -14.95
N ILE A 159 -7.56 3.13 -15.01
CA ILE A 159 -6.56 3.15 -13.93
C ILE A 159 -7.16 3.73 -12.65
N THR A 160 -7.81 4.88 -12.76
CA THR A 160 -8.46 5.55 -11.63
C THR A 160 -9.54 4.69 -11.01
N TYR A 161 -10.36 4.05 -11.84
CA TYR A 161 -11.41 3.15 -11.37
C TYR A 161 -10.85 1.92 -10.67
N ALA A 162 -9.84 1.28 -11.23
CA ALA A 162 -9.18 0.12 -10.61
C ALA A 162 -8.54 0.48 -9.27
N VAL A 163 -7.84 1.61 -9.19
CA VAL A 163 -7.23 2.11 -7.95
C VAL A 163 -8.29 2.41 -6.90
N ALA A 164 -9.40 3.06 -7.27
CA ALA A 164 -10.49 3.36 -6.36
C ALA A 164 -11.13 2.08 -5.79
N CYS A 165 -11.43 1.10 -6.64
CA CYS A 165 -11.97 -0.19 -6.22
C CYS A 165 -11.05 -0.89 -5.23
N ILE A 166 -9.77 -1.05 -5.56
CA ILE A 166 -8.80 -1.73 -4.69
C ILE A 166 -8.62 -1.00 -3.37
N THR A 167 -8.63 0.32 -3.38
CA THR A 167 -8.51 1.13 -2.16
C THR A 167 -9.72 0.95 -1.25
N ILE A 168 -10.94 1.03 -1.80
CA ILE A 168 -12.17 0.88 -1.01
C ILE A 168 -12.28 -0.53 -0.43
N PHE A 169 -12.09 -1.56 -1.25
CA PHE A 169 -12.17 -2.94 -0.79
C PHE A 169 -11.00 -3.29 0.14
N GLY A 170 -9.81 -2.76 -0.09
CA GLY A 170 -8.66 -2.93 0.80
C GLY A 170 -8.89 -2.31 2.18
N LEU A 171 -9.45 -1.09 2.23
CA LEU A 171 -9.84 -0.47 3.49
C LEU A 171 -10.95 -1.26 4.19
N ALA A 172 -11.99 -1.68 3.45
CA ALA A 172 -13.05 -2.49 4.02
C ALA A 172 -12.51 -3.80 4.60
N ALA A 173 -11.65 -4.51 3.86
CA ALA A 173 -11.02 -5.73 4.35
C ALA A 173 -10.20 -5.52 5.64
N MET A 174 -9.53 -4.37 5.77
CA MET A 174 -8.76 -4.00 6.96
C MET A 174 -9.63 -3.83 8.21
N PHE A 175 -10.89 -3.40 8.04
CA PHE A 175 -11.86 -3.30 9.15
C PHE A 175 -12.49 -4.66 9.51
N PHE A 176 -12.70 -5.55 8.53
CA PHE A 176 -13.32 -6.85 8.75
C PHE A 176 -12.31 -7.95 9.14
N TYR A 177 -11.02 -7.75 8.83
CA TYR A 177 -9.93 -8.68 9.17
C TYR A 177 -8.93 -7.98 10.11
N PRO A 178 -9.19 -7.99 11.42
CA PRO A 178 -8.27 -7.41 12.41
C PRO A 178 -6.98 -8.23 12.57
#